data_30370a3772d01bc36364b63c82de2c0c
#
_entry.id   30370a3772d01bc36364b63c82de2c0c
#
_cell.length_a   1.000
_cell.length_b   1.000
_cell.length_c   1.000
_cell.angle_alpha   90.00
_cell.angle_beta   90.00
_cell.angle_gamma   90.00
#
_symmetry.space_group_name_H-M   'P 1'
#
loop_
_entity.id
_entity.type
_entity.pdbx_description
1 polymer ?
#
loop_
_entity_poly.entity_id
_entity_poly.type
_entity_poly.pdbx_seq_one_letter_code
_entity_poly.pdbx_strand_id
1 'polypeptide(L)'
;DTGLPSMPVALIVFGDKSHTDLHGTLALTPVIFTLTLFNRAARNNTKFWRPMGYIPNLSAQKGIADKRLTRDKLQDEHTCLAAIFKSLCNINREGGFNLFIFGREVRVKVWIHYFIGDTEGNNKWLGQYPGNREGVQRPYRDCKCSFDKLELSNPRCQYIRLEDIREGRKRKHDDDDGGVSFFKSISRYDIRNALLHPHLPLSDNIHGPFKMMPPELLHTSGSGLIMYMFASLRDQLGAGKGRDIIDQQHLLVSKIIQHQSERDFPRGSTRNGLIDGTKCQSSERKGNLFRLLIIACRTTGRKILQDGLRLNDDQWKQFIFFLKMYLAMEEWFHDENDKVKVNNARPTIATVLTLMKKYFPRNGEHTNGYNLPKMHGATKMQT
;
A
#
# COMPACT_ATOMS: atom_id res chain seq x y z
N ASP A 1 19.63 -10.44 -34.45
CA ASP A 1 18.97 -9.15 -34.71
C ASP A 1 18.10 -9.30 -35.96
N THR A 2 16.81 -9.14 -35.85
CA THR A 2 15.86 -9.41 -36.97
C THR A 2 15.80 -8.25 -37.98
N GLY A 3 16.52 -7.16 -37.73
CA GLY A 3 16.44 -5.93 -38.55
C GLY A 3 15.09 -5.17 -38.48
N LEU A 4 14.10 -5.71 -37.75
CA LEU A 4 12.80 -5.09 -37.57
C LEU A 4 12.84 -3.92 -36.58
N PRO A 5 12.04 -2.87 -36.79
CA PRO A 5 11.88 -1.82 -35.80
C PRO A 5 11.39 -2.41 -34.47
N SER A 6 12.01 -2.01 -33.35
CA SER A 6 11.66 -2.48 -32.02
C SER A 6 10.61 -1.54 -31.38
N MET A 7 9.48 -2.11 -30.94
CA MET A 7 8.44 -1.40 -30.21
C MET A 7 8.45 -1.84 -28.74
N PRO A 8 8.84 -0.96 -27.82
CA PRO A 8 8.79 -1.22 -26.39
C PRO A 8 7.36 -1.11 -25.84
N VAL A 9 6.94 -2.08 -25.03
CA VAL A 9 5.61 -2.09 -24.39
C VAL A 9 5.77 -2.42 -22.91
N ALA A 10 5.44 -1.46 -22.06
CA ALA A 10 5.49 -1.62 -20.62
C ALA A 10 4.10 -1.93 -20.03
N LEU A 11 4.06 -2.91 -19.14
CA LEU A 11 2.85 -3.40 -18.48
C LEU A 11 2.77 -2.90 -17.04
N ILE A 12 1.56 -2.59 -16.60
CA ILE A 12 1.19 -2.51 -15.20
C ILE A 12 0.37 -3.75 -14.90
N VAL A 13 0.82 -4.57 -13.96
CA VAL A 13 0.13 -5.77 -13.53
C VAL A 13 -0.55 -5.50 -12.19
N PHE A 14 -1.84 -5.82 -12.11
CA PHE A 14 -2.64 -5.69 -10.89
C PHE A 14 -3.11 -7.05 -10.42
N GLY A 15 -3.06 -7.26 -9.11
CA GLY A 15 -3.62 -8.44 -8.48
C GLY A 15 -4.15 -8.11 -7.09
N ASP A 16 -5.42 -8.42 -6.88
CA ASP A 16 -6.08 -8.23 -5.60
C ASP A 16 -7.15 -9.29 -5.39
N LYS A 17 -7.27 -9.77 -4.15
CA LYS A 17 -8.24 -10.80 -3.79
C LYS A 17 -9.66 -10.23 -3.87
N SER A 18 -10.49 -10.86 -4.68
CA SER A 18 -11.89 -10.46 -4.89
C SER A 18 -12.84 -11.57 -4.45
N HIS A 19 -13.89 -11.18 -3.74
CA HIS A 19 -15.00 -12.09 -3.44
C HIS A 19 -15.90 -12.21 -4.66
N THR A 20 -16.26 -13.44 -5.02
CA THR A 20 -17.08 -13.75 -6.21
C THR A 20 -18.52 -14.04 -5.86
N ASP A 21 -18.85 -14.10 -4.58
CA ASP A 21 -20.20 -14.30 -4.06
C ASP A 21 -20.56 -13.24 -3.00
N LEU A 22 -21.87 -13.05 -2.80
CA LEU A 22 -22.40 -12.08 -1.82
C LEU A 22 -22.04 -12.41 -0.37
N HIS A 23 -21.72 -13.67 -0.08
CA HIS A 23 -21.40 -14.12 1.27
C HIS A 23 -19.91 -14.13 1.57
N GLY A 24 -19.06 -13.78 0.58
CA GLY A 24 -17.61 -13.77 0.72
C GLY A 24 -17.00 -15.16 0.95
N THR A 25 -17.72 -16.24 0.60
CA THR A 25 -17.28 -17.63 0.78
C THR A 25 -16.36 -18.08 -0.35
N LEU A 26 -16.61 -17.58 -1.56
CA LEU A 26 -15.79 -17.81 -2.72
C LEU A 26 -14.96 -16.58 -3.01
N ALA A 27 -13.67 -16.79 -3.17
CA ALA A 27 -12.75 -15.73 -3.54
C ALA A 27 -11.76 -16.23 -4.57
N LEU A 28 -11.31 -15.32 -5.42
CA LEU A 28 -10.21 -15.56 -6.35
C LEU A 28 -9.36 -14.28 -6.43
N THR A 29 -8.13 -14.43 -6.89
CA THR A 29 -7.28 -13.27 -7.16
C THR A 29 -7.10 -13.14 -8.67
N PRO A 30 -7.82 -12.24 -9.34
CA PRO A 30 -7.55 -11.91 -10.73
C PRO A 30 -6.17 -11.30 -10.85
N VAL A 31 -5.40 -11.76 -11.83
CA VAL A 31 -4.16 -11.14 -12.28
C VAL A 31 -4.45 -10.50 -13.62
N ILE A 32 -4.50 -9.18 -13.64
CA ILE A 32 -4.87 -8.41 -14.84
C ILE A 32 -3.76 -7.43 -15.18
N PHE A 33 -3.73 -6.95 -16.42
CA PHE A 33 -2.75 -5.96 -16.84
C PHE A 33 -3.37 -4.85 -17.68
N THR A 34 -2.67 -3.72 -17.70
CA THR A 34 -2.88 -2.62 -18.63
C THR A 34 -1.54 -2.09 -19.14
N LEU A 35 -1.58 -1.25 -20.16
CA LEU A 35 -0.37 -0.65 -20.73
C LEU A 35 -0.05 0.69 -20.07
N THR A 36 1.23 0.97 -19.84
CA THR A 36 1.67 2.29 -19.34
C THR A 36 1.39 3.41 -20.34
N LEU A 37 1.24 3.08 -21.62
CA LEU A 37 0.90 4.02 -22.69
C LEU A 37 -0.47 4.68 -22.54
N PHE A 38 -1.38 4.03 -21.84
CA PHE A 38 -2.69 4.61 -21.56
C PHE A 38 -2.58 5.68 -20.47
N ASN A 39 -3.26 6.81 -20.71
CA ASN A 39 -3.36 7.86 -19.70
C ASN A 39 -4.19 7.40 -18.48
N ARG A 40 -4.20 8.20 -17.42
CA ARG A 40 -4.92 7.89 -16.17
C ARG A 40 -6.42 7.67 -16.40
N ALA A 41 -7.06 8.49 -17.23
CA ALA A 41 -8.50 8.37 -17.50
C ALA A 41 -8.83 7.02 -18.15
N ALA A 42 -8.02 6.59 -19.13
CA ALA A 42 -8.15 5.28 -19.76
C ALA A 42 -7.91 4.15 -18.75
N ARG A 43 -6.86 4.22 -17.94
CA ARG A 43 -6.57 3.20 -16.92
C ARG A 43 -7.64 3.09 -15.82
N ASN A 44 -8.40 4.15 -15.57
CA ASN A 44 -9.55 4.09 -14.66
C ASN A 44 -10.77 3.38 -15.26
N ASN A 45 -10.75 3.05 -16.55
CA ASN A 45 -11.82 2.33 -17.23
C ASN A 45 -11.45 0.85 -17.37
N THR A 46 -12.33 -0.05 -16.92
CA THR A 46 -12.14 -1.50 -16.98
C THR A 46 -11.90 -2.03 -18.39
N LYS A 47 -12.37 -1.33 -19.43
CA LYS A 47 -12.16 -1.69 -20.83
C LYS A 47 -10.68 -1.73 -21.26
N PHE A 48 -9.79 -1.07 -20.50
CA PHE A 48 -8.35 -1.03 -20.80
C PHE A 48 -7.54 -2.03 -19.97
N TRP A 49 -8.21 -2.87 -19.20
CA TRP A 49 -7.59 -3.97 -18.44
C TRP A 49 -7.90 -5.30 -19.11
N ARG A 50 -6.93 -6.21 -19.10
CA ARG A 50 -7.06 -7.57 -19.67
C ARG A 50 -6.62 -8.60 -18.65
N PRO A 51 -7.34 -9.71 -18.51
CA PRO A 51 -6.94 -10.80 -17.62
C PRO A 51 -5.72 -11.53 -18.21
N MET A 52 -4.76 -11.83 -17.33
CA MET A 52 -3.68 -12.78 -17.58
C MET A 52 -4.04 -14.15 -17.05
N GLY A 53 -4.76 -14.21 -15.93
CA GLY A 53 -5.18 -15.41 -15.26
C GLY A 53 -5.83 -15.15 -13.92
N TYR A 54 -6.14 -16.24 -13.22
CA TYR A 54 -6.79 -16.20 -11.92
C TYR A 54 -6.09 -17.16 -10.97
N ILE A 55 -5.80 -16.72 -9.75
CA ILE A 55 -5.33 -17.58 -8.68
C ILE A 55 -6.57 -17.98 -7.86
N PRO A 56 -6.87 -19.27 -7.76
CA PRO A 56 -8.01 -19.76 -6.99
C PRO A 56 -7.78 -19.52 -5.49
N ASN A 57 -8.86 -19.50 -4.74
CA ASN A 57 -8.74 -19.49 -3.29
C ASN A 57 -8.16 -20.84 -2.81
N LEU A 58 -6.93 -20.80 -2.34
CA LEU A 58 -6.19 -21.98 -1.86
C LEU A 58 -6.50 -22.32 -0.40
N SER A 59 -7.53 -21.72 0.19
CA SER A 59 -8.00 -22.04 1.54
C SER A 59 -8.58 -23.45 1.59
N ALA A 60 -8.53 -24.07 2.78
CA ALA A 60 -9.20 -25.35 3.02
C ALA A 60 -10.70 -25.27 2.72
N GLN A 61 -11.29 -26.40 2.39
CA GLN A 61 -12.74 -26.52 2.25
C GLN A 61 -13.42 -26.11 3.57
N LYS A 62 -14.61 -25.50 3.45
CA LYS A 62 -15.40 -25.04 4.60
C LYS A 62 -15.62 -26.22 5.59
N GLY A 63 -15.23 -26.01 6.84
CA GLY A 63 -15.36 -27.02 7.89
C GLY A 63 -14.14 -27.92 8.09
N ILE A 64 -13.13 -27.87 7.21
CA ILE A 64 -11.87 -28.60 7.37
C ILE A 64 -10.78 -27.60 7.75
N ALA A 65 -10.16 -27.79 8.92
CA ALA A 65 -9.02 -26.96 9.32
C ALA A 65 -7.84 -27.19 8.37
N ASP A 66 -7.38 -26.12 7.73
CA ASP A 66 -6.21 -26.18 6.87
C ASP A 66 -4.93 -26.18 7.73
N LYS A 67 -4.34 -27.36 7.88
CA LYS A 67 -3.12 -27.59 8.66
C LYS A 67 -1.84 -27.29 7.88
N ARG A 68 -1.94 -26.91 6.58
CA ARG A 68 -0.75 -26.59 5.80
C ARG A 68 -0.02 -25.38 6.37
N LEU A 69 1.29 -25.41 6.29
CA LEU A 69 2.11 -24.28 6.68
C LEU A 69 1.86 -23.08 5.76
N THR A 70 1.95 -21.87 6.29
CA THR A 70 1.81 -20.63 5.52
C THR A 70 2.76 -20.59 4.31
N ARG A 71 3.97 -21.13 4.48
CA ARG A 71 4.97 -21.24 3.39
C ARG A 71 4.43 -22.09 2.23
N ASP A 72 3.80 -23.21 2.52
CA ASP A 72 3.34 -24.13 1.48
C ASP A 72 2.15 -23.56 0.71
N LYS A 73 1.22 -22.89 1.41
CA LYS A 73 0.12 -22.13 0.76
C LYS A 73 0.67 -21.04 -0.17
N LEU A 74 1.70 -20.36 0.27
CA LEU A 74 2.34 -19.31 -0.51
C LEU A 74 3.10 -19.89 -1.71
N GLN A 75 3.72 -21.07 -1.57
CA GLN A 75 4.34 -21.79 -2.68
C GLN A 75 3.32 -22.20 -3.74
N ASP A 76 2.13 -22.65 -3.34
CA ASP A 76 1.04 -22.97 -4.27
C ASP A 76 0.59 -21.73 -5.06
N GLU A 77 0.46 -20.57 -4.38
CA GLU A 77 0.15 -19.29 -5.02
C GLU A 77 1.20 -18.91 -6.07
N HIS A 78 2.48 -19.06 -5.73
CA HIS A 78 3.56 -18.81 -6.68
C HIS A 78 3.64 -19.81 -7.81
N THR A 79 3.16 -21.04 -7.63
CA THR A 79 3.01 -22.02 -8.70
C THR A 79 1.96 -21.57 -9.71
N CYS A 80 0.82 -21.06 -9.23
CA CYS A 80 -0.20 -20.45 -10.09
C CYS A 80 0.35 -19.21 -10.82
N LEU A 81 1.04 -18.31 -10.13
CA LEU A 81 1.67 -17.13 -10.74
C LEU A 81 2.69 -17.53 -11.82
N ALA A 82 3.50 -18.56 -11.60
CA ALA A 82 4.45 -19.06 -12.60
C ALA A 82 3.75 -19.56 -13.87
N ALA A 83 2.59 -20.22 -13.72
CA ALA A 83 1.78 -20.63 -14.85
C ALA A 83 1.19 -19.43 -15.61
N ILE A 84 0.69 -18.40 -14.89
CA ILE A 84 0.15 -17.17 -15.46
C ILE A 84 1.22 -16.41 -16.26
N PHE A 85 2.44 -16.29 -15.73
CA PHE A 85 3.52 -15.56 -16.37
C PHE A 85 4.33 -16.36 -17.41
N LYS A 86 4.01 -17.64 -17.60
CA LYS A 86 4.76 -18.55 -18.50
C LYS A 86 4.89 -17.99 -19.93
N SER A 87 3.79 -17.51 -20.50
CA SER A 87 3.80 -16.94 -21.87
C SER A 87 4.68 -15.71 -21.96
N LEU A 88 4.64 -14.83 -20.94
CA LEU A 88 5.46 -13.63 -20.89
C LEU A 88 6.97 -13.96 -20.77
N CYS A 89 7.30 -14.98 -19.98
CA CYS A 89 8.67 -15.50 -19.90
C CYS A 89 9.17 -16.06 -21.23
N ASN A 90 8.31 -16.77 -21.96
CA ASN A 90 8.64 -17.30 -23.29
C ASN A 90 8.87 -16.16 -24.30
N ILE A 91 7.97 -15.19 -24.38
CA ILE A 91 8.13 -14.01 -25.23
C ILE A 91 9.46 -13.31 -24.95
N ASN A 92 9.83 -13.13 -23.68
CA ASN A 92 11.09 -12.51 -23.33
C ASN A 92 12.31 -13.34 -23.74
N ARG A 93 12.23 -14.67 -23.57
CA ARG A 93 13.32 -15.59 -23.98
C ARG A 93 13.53 -15.55 -25.50
N GLU A 94 12.47 -15.39 -26.28
CA GLU A 94 12.50 -15.26 -27.74
C GLU A 94 12.88 -13.85 -28.21
N GLY A 95 13.13 -12.91 -27.28
CA GLY A 95 13.49 -11.51 -27.58
C GLY A 95 12.33 -10.66 -28.06
N GLY A 96 11.07 -11.06 -27.79
CA GLY A 96 9.84 -10.41 -28.20
C GLY A 96 9.04 -11.22 -29.21
N PHE A 97 8.01 -10.63 -29.76
CA PHE A 97 7.18 -11.21 -30.84
C PHE A 97 6.94 -10.20 -31.97
N ASN A 98 6.69 -10.68 -33.15
CA ASN A 98 6.40 -9.81 -34.29
C ASN A 98 4.92 -9.46 -34.34
N LEU A 99 4.63 -8.20 -34.61
CA LEU A 99 3.27 -7.70 -34.78
C LEU A 99 3.21 -6.75 -35.98
N PHE A 100 2.14 -6.86 -36.76
CA PHE A 100 1.91 -5.97 -37.90
C PHE A 100 1.07 -4.77 -37.45
N ILE A 101 1.68 -3.59 -37.43
CA ILE A 101 1.06 -2.36 -36.95
C ILE A 101 1.17 -1.28 -38.03
N PHE A 102 0.07 -0.66 -38.38
CA PHE A 102 0.01 0.40 -39.41
C PHE A 102 0.76 0.07 -40.72
N GLY A 103 0.57 -1.15 -41.20
CA GLY A 103 1.19 -1.59 -42.45
C GLY A 103 2.67 -1.96 -42.36
N ARG A 104 3.23 -2.07 -41.15
CA ARG A 104 4.65 -2.42 -40.92
C ARG A 104 4.78 -3.54 -39.89
N GLU A 105 5.70 -4.45 -40.15
CA GLU A 105 6.08 -5.44 -39.15
C GLU A 105 7.03 -4.82 -38.13
N VAL A 106 6.74 -5.01 -36.84
CA VAL A 106 7.53 -4.49 -35.73
C VAL A 106 7.83 -5.61 -34.74
N ARG A 107 8.98 -5.58 -34.10
CA ARG A 107 9.34 -6.49 -33.02
C ARG A 107 8.91 -5.91 -31.68
N VAL A 108 7.86 -6.45 -31.09
CA VAL A 108 7.33 -6.00 -29.80
C VAL A 108 8.15 -6.63 -28.68
N LYS A 109 8.74 -5.78 -27.83
CA LYS A 109 9.45 -6.17 -26.58
C LYS A 109 8.60 -5.73 -25.41
N VAL A 110 8.24 -6.70 -24.56
CA VAL A 110 7.34 -6.47 -23.42
C VAL A 110 8.12 -6.57 -22.13
N TRP A 111 7.82 -5.68 -21.17
CA TRP A 111 8.29 -5.81 -19.79
C TRP A 111 7.24 -5.33 -18.78
N ILE A 112 7.32 -5.85 -17.57
CA ILE A 112 6.52 -5.37 -16.45
C ILE A 112 7.22 -4.14 -15.86
N HIS A 113 6.46 -3.06 -15.71
CA HIS A 113 6.95 -1.81 -15.13
C HIS A 113 6.56 -1.67 -13.66
N TYR A 114 5.30 -2.02 -13.34
CA TYR A 114 4.79 -2.04 -11.96
C TYR A 114 3.92 -3.26 -11.70
N PHE A 115 3.98 -3.72 -10.44
CA PHE A 115 2.98 -4.58 -9.84
C PHE A 115 2.16 -3.73 -8.86
N ILE A 116 0.85 -3.77 -8.98
CA ILE A 116 -0.07 -3.02 -8.14
C ILE A 116 -0.99 -4.03 -7.43
N GLY A 117 -1.22 -3.82 -6.16
CA GLY A 117 -2.09 -4.62 -5.33
C GLY A 117 -2.17 -4.01 -3.95
N ASP A 118 -2.98 -4.59 -3.08
CA ASP A 118 -3.00 -4.19 -1.68
C ASP A 118 -1.69 -4.54 -0.97
N THR A 119 -1.50 -4.03 0.22
CA THR A 119 -0.26 -4.26 0.98
C THR A 119 -0.07 -5.74 1.31
N GLU A 120 -1.14 -6.48 1.61
CA GLU A 120 -1.08 -7.90 1.94
C GLU A 120 -0.75 -8.75 0.72
N GLY A 121 -1.41 -8.51 -0.41
CA GLY A 121 -1.16 -9.19 -1.67
C GLY A 121 0.27 -8.96 -2.17
N ASN A 122 0.73 -7.71 -2.17
CA ASN A 122 2.10 -7.37 -2.54
C ASN A 122 3.15 -8.05 -1.63
N ASN A 123 2.89 -8.15 -0.33
CA ASN A 123 3.77 -8.85 0.61
C ASN A 123 3.81 -10.36 0.30
N LYS A 124 2.68 -10.99 0.00
CA LYS A 124 2.60 -12.39 -0.43
C LYS A 124 3.36 -12.62 -1.73
N TRP A 125 3.16 -11.78 -2.73
CA TRP A 125 3.84 -11.88 -4.01
C TRP A 125 5.37 -11.74 -3.89
N LEU A 126 5.85 -11.04 -2.88
CA LEU A 126 7.29 -10.97 -2.57
C LEU A 126 7.77 -12.04 -1.60
N GLY A 127 6.88 -12.89 -1.09
CA GLY A 127 7.24 -13.93 -0.12
C GLY A 127 7.60 -13.39 1.26
N GLN A 128 7.09 -12.23 1.63
CA GLN A 128 7.38 -11.60 2.91
C GLN A 128 6.58 -12.21 4.06
N TYR A 129 7.17 -12.24 5.25
CA TYR A 129 6.45 -12.55 6.47
C TYR A 129 5.37 -11.49 6.76
N PRO A 130 4.21 -11.87 7.31
CA PRO A 130 3.25 -10.91 7.83
C PRO A 130 3.91 -9.97 8.84
N GLY A 131 3.65 -8.67 8.73
CA GLY A 131 4.33 -7.65 9.54
C GLY A 131 4.07 -7.71 11.05
N ASN A 132 3.04 -8.46 11.47
CA ASN A 132 2.68 -8.70 12.87
C ASN A 132 3.22 -10.03 13.44
N ARG A 133 4.01 -10.77 12.65
CA ARG A 133 4.59 -12.05 13.11
C ARG A 133 5.74 -11.78 14.08
N GLU A 134 5.77 -12.52 15.17
CA GLU A 134 6.89 -12.55 16.09
C GLU A 134 8.21 -12.88 15.34
N GLY A 135 9.29 -12.18 15.69
CA GLY A 135 10.60 -12.38 15.09
C GLY A 135 10.80 -11.72 13.72
N VAL A 136 9.84 -10.94 13.22
CA VAL A 136 10.03 -10.15 11.99
C VAL A 136 11.03 -9.03 12.24
N GLN A 137 12.21 -9.13 11.66
CA GLN A 137 13.27 -8.13 11.79
C GLN A 137 13.16 -6.99 10.79
N ARG A 138 12.67 -7.27 9.59
CA ARG A 138 12.55 -6.34 8.46
C ARG A 138 11.13 -6.39 7.89
N PRO A 139 10.21 -5.66 8.50
CA PRO A 139 8.79 -5.79 8.20
C PRO A 139 8.35 -5.09 6.90
N TYR A 140 9.24 -4.30 6.26
CA TYR A 140 8.90 -3.64 5.01
C TYR A 140 9.40 -4.44 3.80
N ARG A 141 8.56 -4.55 2.76
CA ARG A 141 8.72 -5.51 1.66
C ARG A 141 9.87 -5.23 0.69
N ASP A 142 10.26 -3.98 0.52
CA ASP A 142 11.18 -3.55 -0.55
C ASP A 142 12.58 -3.22 -0.07
N CYS A 143 12.78 -3.08 1.23
CA CYS A 143 14.06 -2.61 1.76
C CYS A 143 14.52 -3.34 3.02
N LYS A 144 15.80 -3.13 3.37
CA LYS A 144 16.46 -3.71 4.55
C LYS A 144 16.23 -2.88 5.83
N CYS A 145 15.13 -2.09 5.89
CA CYS A 145 14.81 -1.30 7.08
C CYS A 145 14.50 -2.20 8.27
N SER A 146 15.18 -1.99 9.39
CA SER A 146 14.89 -2.68 10.63
C SER A 146 13.64 -2.13 11.30
N PHE A 147 13.02 -2.96 12.15
CA PHE A 147 11.76 -2.64 12.80
C PHE A 147 11.82 -1.33 13.61
N ASP A 148 12.91 -1.11 14.34
CA ASP A 148 13.15 0.07 15.18
C ASP A 148 13.29 1.39 14.40
N LYS A 149 13.47 1.32 13.07
CA LYS A 149 13.66 2.48 12.18
C LYS A 149 12.45 2.81 11.31
N LEU A 150 11.37 2.05 11.41
CA LEU A 150 10.20 2.25 10.53
C LEU A 150 9.48 3.57 10.78
N GLU A 151 9.53 4.10 12.00
CA GLU A 151 8.89 5.37 12.34
C GLU A 151 9.72 6.62 11.99
N LEU A 152 10.95 6.43 11.51
CA LEU A 152 11.78 7.56 11.10
C LEU A 152 11.16 8.23 9.86
N SER A 153 11.00 9.55 9.92
CA SER A 153 10.41 10.32 8.83
C SER A 153 11.30 10.45 7.59
N ASN A 154 12.58 10.10 7.72
CA ASN A 154 13.53 10.07 6.61
C ASN A 154 14.55 8.92 6.76
N PRO A 155 14.10 7.65 6.72
CA PRO A 155 15.00 6.53 6.87
C PRO A 155 15.83 6.34 5.59
N ARG A 156 17.15 6.29 5.75
CA ARG A 156 18.06 5.85 4.69
C ARG A 156 18.13 4.34 4.70
N CYS A 157 17.33 3.69 3.88
CA CYS A 157 17.28 2.23 3.81
C CYS A 157 17.70 1.74 2.44
N GLN A 158 18.55 0.69 2.42
CA GLN A 158 18.91 0.00 1.19
C GLN A 158 17.73 -0.84 0.70
N TYR A 159 17.43 -0.76 -0.59
CA TYR A 159 16.53 -1.69 -1.23
C TYR A 159 17.11 -3.11 -1.25
N ILE A 160 16.23 -4.10 -1.21
CA ILE A 160 16.60 -5.49 -1.44
C ILE A 160 16.99 -5.63 -2.92
N ARG A 161 18.07 -6.34 -3.20
CA ARG A 161 18.53 -6.63 -4.56
C ARG A 161 18.23 -8.08 -4.92
N LEU A 162 18.07 -8.36 -6.20
CA LEU A 162 17.95 -9.74 -6.68
C LEU A 162 19.15 -10.60 -6.29
N GLU A 163 20.34 -9.98 -6.21
CA GLU A 163 21.55 -10.64 -5.77
C GLU A 163 21.51 -11.10 -4.32
N ASP A 164 20.89 -10.31 -3.42
CA ASP A 164 20.68 -10.73 -2.02
C ASP A 164 19.91 -12.06 -1.95
N ILE A 165 18.93 -12.25 -2.83
CA ILE A 165 18.12 -13.48 -2.87
C ILE A 165 18.91 -14.65 -3.48
N ARG A 166 19.70 -14.37 -4.52
CA ARG A 166 20.58 -15.39 -5.14
C ARG A 166 21.62 -15.88 -4.15
N GLU A 167 22.23 -14.98 -3.41
CA GLU A 167 23.19 -15.30 -2.34
C GLU A 167 22.55 -16.15 -1.23
N GLY A 168 21.33 -15.80 -0.78
CA GLY A 168 20.59 -16.60 0.19
C GLY A 168 20.31 -18.02 -0.31
N ARG A 169 19.96 -18.18 -1.58
CA ARG A 169 19.74 -19.50 -2.18
C ARG A 169 21.05 -20.31 -2.32
N LYS A 170 22.15 -19.63 -2.65
CA LYS A 170 23.46 -20.28 -2.68
C LYS A 170 23.85 -20.78 -1.31
N ARG A 171 23.73 -19.95 -0.27
CA ARG A 171 23.98 -20.36 1.13
C ARG A 171 23.14 -21.55 1.54
N LYS A 172 21.89 -21.61 1.14
CA LYS A 172 21.03 -22.74 1.40
C LYS A 172 21.46 -24.03 0.68
N HIS A 173 22.01 -23.91 -0.52
CA HIS A 173 22.57 -25.05 -1.24
C HIS A 173 23.83 -25.60 -0.56
N ASP A 174 24.67 -24.70 -0.05
CA ASP A 174 25.96 -25.04 0.58
C ASP A 174 25.79 -25.42 2.07
N ASP A 175 24.81 -24.82 2.76
CA ASP A 175 24.46 -25.02 4.16
C ASP A 175 22.98 -24.64 4.37
N ASP A 176 22.12 -25.64 4.60
CA ASP A 176 20.67 -25.43 4.71
C ASP A 176 20.32 -24.52 5.89
N ASP A 177 21.00 -24.65 7.02
CA ASP A 177 20.78 -23.82 8.23
C ASP A 177 21.20 -22.37 7.99
N GLY A 178 22.33 -22.14 7.33
CA GLY A 178 22.80 -20.81 6.96
C GLY A 178 21.86 -20.10 5.98
N GLY A 179 21.31 -20.84 5.01
CA GLY A 179 20.31 -20.34 4.08
C GLY A 179 19.00 -19.99 4.75
N VAL A 180 18.49 -20.85 5.64
CA VAL A 180 17.27 -20.59 6.43
C VAL A 180 17.45 -19.38 7.33
N SER A 181 18.59 -19.25 8.00
CA SER A 181 18.93 -18.10 8.83
C SER A 181 18.96 -16.80 8.01
N PHE A 182 19.53 -16.83 6.80
CA PHE A 182 19.55 -15.68 5.90
C PHE A 182 18.12 -15.21 5.54
N PHE A 183 17.24 -16.11 5.08
CA PHE A 183 15.88 -15.73 4.71
C PHE A 183 15.08 -15.20 5.91
N LYS A 184 15.28 -15.76 7.11
CA LYS A 184 14.72 -15.21 8.35
C LYS A 184 15.23 -13.79 8.62
N SER A 185 16.54 -13.53 8.44
CA SER A 185 17.13 -12.21 8.69
C SER A 185 16.59 -11.11 7.78
N ILE A 186 16.08 -11.44 6.61
CA ILE A 186 15.39 -10.52 5.70
C ILE A 186 13.87 -10.65 5.75
N SER A 187 13.33 -11.40 6.73
CA SER A 187 11.90 -11.61 6.98
C SER A 187 11.13 -12.16 5.78
N ARG A 188 11.68 -13.19 5.12
CA ARG A 188 11.09 -13.81 3.94
C ARG A 188 10.98 -15.31 4.07
N TYR A 189 9.95 -15.85 3.41
CA TYR A 189 9.85 -17.28 3.16
C TYR A 189 10.80 -17.69 2.05
N ASP A 190 11.46 -18.81 2.27
CA ASP A 190 12.21 -19.49 1.21
C ASP A 190 11.22 -20.28 0.34
N ILE A 191 10.85 -19.70 -0.79
CA ILE A 191 9.92 -20.24 -1.77
C ILE A 191 10.47 -20.07 -3.20
N ARG A 192 9.98 -20.85 -4.14
CA ARG A 192 10.19 -20.62 -5.57
C ARG A 192 9.30 -19.47 -6.02
N ASN A 193 9.77 -18.24 -5.82
CA ASN A 193 9.01 -17.05 -6.13
C ASN A 193 8.94 -16.82 -7.65
N ALA A 194 7.73 -16.83 -8.21
CA ALA A 194 7.49 -16.67 -9.64
C ALA A 194 7.96 -15.32 -10.19
N LEU A 195 7.91 -14.26 -9.36
CA LEU A 195 8.36 -12.92 -9.76
C LEU A 195 9.88 -12.79 -9.83
N LEU A 196 10.62 -13.78 -9.33
CA LEU A 196 12.09 -13.85 -9.40
C LEU A 196 12.56 -14.81 -10.50
N HIS A 197 11.66 -15.20 -11.42
CA HIS A 197 12.03 -16.04 -12.54
C HIS A 197 12.99 -15.30 -13.50
N PRO A 198 14.13 -15.89 -13.92
CA PRO A 198 15.18 -15.18 -14.68
C PRO A 198 14.71 -14.62 -16.03
N HIS A 199 13.68 -15.22 -16.62
CA HIS A 199 13.10 -14.77 -17.89
C HIS A 199 11.83 -13.92 -17.73
N LEU A 200 11.39 -13.62 -16.51
CA LEU A 200 10.32 -12.65 -16.33
C LEU A 200 10.84 -11.26 -16.68
N PRO A 201 10.26 -10.58 -17.69
CA PRO A 201 10.79 -9.31 -18.15
C PRO A 201 10.40 -8.18 -17.17
N LEU A 202 11.33 -7.79 -16.32
CA LEU A 202 11.16 -6.73 -15.33
C LEU A 202 11.90 -5.47 -15.77
N SER A 203 11.33 -4.29 -15.51
CA SER A 203 11.96 -3.01 -15.83
C SER A 203 13.18 -2.70 -14.95
N ASP A 204 13.21 -3.21 -13.73
CA ASP A 204 14.35 -3.10 -12.80
C ASP A 204 15.04 -4.45 -12.67
N ASN A 205 16.23 -4.57 -13.24
CA ASN A 205 17.04 -5.80 -13.23
C ASN A 205 17.99 -5.90 -12.03
N ILE A 206 18.09 -4.86 -11.19
CA ILE A 206 18.91 -4.84 -9.98
C ILE A 206 18.07 -5.26 -8.77
N HIS A 207 16.92 -4.62 -8.58
CA HIS A 207 16.03 -4.86 -7.44
C HIS A 207 14.87 -5.79 -7.81
N GLY A 208 14.53 -5.88 -9.11
CA GLY A 208 13.40 -6.66 -9.58
C GLY A 208 12.08 -6.18 -8.96
N PRO A 209 11.19 -7.11 -8.58
CA PRO A 209 9.86 -6.76 -8.09
C PRO A 209 9.89 -5.96 -6.77
N PHE A 210 11.01 -5.96 -6.03
CA PHE A 210 11.11 -5.24 -4.75
C PHE A 210 10.98 -3.73 -4.89
N LYS A 211 11.39 -3.16 -6.02
CA LYS A 211 11.25 -1.72 -6.30
C LYS A 211 10.07 -1.41 -7.22
N MET A 212 9.44 -2.43 -7.76
CA MET A 212 8.35 -2.30 -8.73
C MET A 212 6.95 -2.38 -8.10
N MET A 213 6.86 -2.49 -6.77
CA MET A 213 5.61 -2.52 -6.01
C MET A 213 5.47 -1.26 -5.17
N PRO A 214 4.93 -0.16 -5.73
CA PRO A 214 4.77 1.08 -5.00
C PRO A 214 3.87 0.88 -3.77
N PRO A 215 4.04 1.70 -2.72
CA PRO A 215 3.10 1.74 -1.61
C PRO A 215 1.71 2.13 -2.12
N GLU A 216 0.71 1.43 -1.65
CA GLU A 216 -0.67 1.69 -2.02
C GLU A 216 -1.26 2.73 -1.05
N LEU A 217 -1.86 3.79 -1.61
CA LEU A 217 -2.33 4.94 -0.85
C LEU A 217 -3.49 4.58 0.08
N LEU A 218 -4.42 3.74 -0.38
CA LEU A 218 -5.61 3.38 0.38
C LEU A 218 -5.26 2.75 1.74
N HIS A 219 -4.37 1.74 1.77
CA HIS A 219 -3.98 1.06 2.99
C HIS A 219 -2.84 1.77 3.75
N THR A 220 -2.06 2.60 3.08
CA THR A 220 -1.00 3.36 3.74
C THR A 220 -1.58 4.57 4.48
N SER A 221 -2.33 5.42 3.82
CA SER A 221 -2.92 6.61 4.41
C SER A 221 -4.32 6.36 4.95
N GLY A 222 -5.29 6.07 4.10
CA GLY A 222 -6.70 5.95 4.47
C GLY A 222 -6.96 4.88 5.54
N SER A 223 -6.75 3.60 5.23
CA SER A 223 -6.88 2.47 6.18
C SER A 223 -5.66 2.29 7.09
N GLY A 224 -4.70 3.19 7.02
CA GLY A 224 -3.49 3.21 7.81
C GLY A 224 -3.41 4.41 8.73
N LEU A 225 -2.70 5.43 8.28
CA LEU A 225 -2.33 6.57 9.14
C LEU A 225 -3.54 7.34 9.66
N ILE A 226 -4.55 7.61 8.82
CA ILE A 226 -5.76 8.33 9.24
C ILE A 226 -6.53 7.53 10.30
N MET A 227 -6.63 6.21 10.14
CA MET A 227 -7.27 5.35 11.14
C MET A 227 -6.56 5.43 12.49
N TYR A 228 -5.23 5.44 12.49
CA TYR A 228 -4.46 5.60 13.73
C TYR A 228 -4.65 6.97 14.36
N MET A 229 -4.76 8.04 13.57
CA MET A 229 -5.07 9.38 14.09
C MET A 229 -6.43 9.42 14.79
N PHE A 230 -7.48 8.85 14.19
CA PHE A 230 -8.80 8.80 14.83
C PHE A 230 -8.82 7.89 16.07
N ALA A 231 -8.11 6.76 16.05
CA ALA A 231 -7.98 5.92 17.23
C ALA A 231 -7.29 6.68 18.38
N SER A 232 -6.18 7.36 18.11
CA SER A 232 -5.48 8.19 19.10
C SER A 232 -6.34 9.36 19.61
N LEU A 233 -7.08 10.02 18.72
CA LEU A 233 -8.00 11.10 19.10
C LEU A 233 -9.09 10.57 20.03
N ARG A 234 -9.67 9.41 19.72
CA ARG A 234 -10.65 8.74 20.58
C ARG A 234 -10.07 8.48 21.97
N ASP A 235 -8.86 7.93 22.04
CA ASP A 235 -8.23 7.58 23.31
C ASP A 235 -7.91 8.83 24.14
N GLN A 236 -7.46 9.92 23.50
CA GLN A 236 -7.17 11.20 24.16
C GLN A 236 -8.43 11.94 24.64
N LEU A 237 -9.52 11.90 23.88
CA LEU A 237 -10.80 12.51 24.31
C LEU A 237 -11.53 11.68 25.38
N GLY A 238 -11.17 10.41 25.50
CA GLY A 238 -11.80 9.48 26.43
C GLY A 238 -13.29 9.19 26.13
N ALA A 239 -13.94 8.46 27.03
CA ALA A 239 -15.39 8.25 26.99
C ALA A 239 -16.08 9.40 27.75
N GLY A 240 -16.85 10.25 27.05
CA GLY A 240 -17.56 11.33 27.72
C GLY A 240 -18.17 12.40 26.81
N LYS A 241 -18.78 13.41 27.45
CA LYS A 241 -19.51 14.49 26.78
C LYS A 241 -18.73 15.22 25.66
N GLY A 242 -17.40 15.30 25.76
CA GLY A 242 -16.58 15.92 24.73
C GLY A 242 -16.65 15.19 23.38
N ARG A 243 -16.64 13.86 23.41
CA ARG A 243 -16.79 13.01 22.23
C ARG A 243 -18.18 13.17 21.59
N ASP A 244 -19.21 13.14 22.40
CA ASP A 244 -20.60 13.31 21.91
C ASP A 244 -20.80 14.67 21.22
N ILE A 245 -20.18 15.73 21.76
CA ILE A 245 -20.26 17.06 21.16
C ILE A 245 -19.51 17.11 19.84
N ILE A 246 -18.34 16.48 19.72
CA ILE A 246 -17.61 16.37 18.44
C ILE A 246 -18.45 15.62 17.41
N ASP A 247 -19.11 14.55 17.78
CA ASP A 247 -19.99 13.79 16.89
C ASP A 247 -21.24 14.59 16.48
N GLN A 248 -21.82 15.40 17.38
CA GLN A 248 -22.87 16.36 17.03
C GLN A 248 -22.39 17.43 16.04
N GLN A 249 -21.20 18.01 16.26
CA GLN A 249 -20.59 18.96 15.32
C GLN A 249 -20.32 18.30 13.96
N HIS A 250 -19.89 17.04 13.95
CA HIS A 250 -19.71 16.26 12.72
C HIS A 250 -21.01 16.14 11.92
N LEU A 251 -22.14 15.83 12.57
CA LEU A 251 -23.44 15.77 11.91
C LEU A 251 -23.85 17.11 11.29
N LEU A 252 -23.60 18.24 12.00
CA LEU A 252 -23.86 19.56 11.47
C LEU A 252 -23.00 19.89 10.25
N VAL A 253 -21.70 19.63 10.33
CA VAL A 253 -20.78 19.84 9.21
C VAL A 253 -21.13 18.94 8.03
N SER A 254 -21.52 17.70 8.27
CA SER A 254 -21.93 16.75 7.23
C SER A 254 -23.13 17.24 6.42
N LYS A 255 -24.10 17.90 7.06
CA LYS A 255 -25.25 18.50 6.37
C LYS A 255 -24.85 19.63 5.42
N ILE A 256 -23.77 20.35 5.72
CA ILE A 256 -23.28 21.48 4.90
C ILE A 256 -22.53 20.98 3.68
N ILE A 257 -21.71 19.91 3.82
CA ILE A 257 -20.78 19.46 2.78
C ILE A 257 -21.22 18.19 2.04
N GLN A 258 -22.42 17.66 2.32
CA GLN A 258 -22.89 16.36 1.81
C GLN A 258 -22.93 16.24 0.27
N HIS A 259 -22.96 17.34 -0.46
CA HIS A 259 -23.09 17.36 -1.92
C HIS A 259 -21.81 17.73 -2.65
N GLN A 260 -20.67 17.86 -1.96
CA GLN A 260 -19.48 18.44 -2.58
C GLN A 260 -18.52 17.44 -3.25
N SER A 261 -18.56 16.16 -2.86
CA SER A 261 -17.70 15.14 -3.49
C SER A 261 -18.21 13.73 -3.16
N GLU A 262 -18.64 12.98 -4.16
CA GLU A 262 -19.01 11.57 -3.99
C GLU A 262 -17.79 10.69 -3.64
N ARG A 263 -16.60 11.08 -4.08
CA ARG A 263 -15.36 10.36 -3.79
C ARG A 263 -14.98 10.41 -2.30
N ASP A 264 -14.98 11.61 -1.73
CA ASP A 264 -14.50 11.85 -0.36
C ASP A 264 -15.66 11.79 0.66
N PHE A 265 -16.89 11.91 0.20
CA PHE A 265 -18.11 11.87 1.00
C PHE A 265 -19.17 10.94 0.38
N PRO A 266 -18.84 9.66 0.14
CA PRO A 266 -19.73 8.72 -0.56
C PRO A 266 -21.03 8.44 0.21
N ARG A 267 -21.08 8.82 1.49
CA ARG A 267 -22.28 8.75 2.34
C ARG A 267 -22.50 10.10 3.03
N GLY A 268 -23.71 10.57 3.01
CA GLY A 268 -24.09 11.86 3.59
C GLY A 268 -23.87 11.97 5.10
N SER A 269 -23.86 10.86 5.85
CA SER A 269 -23.48 10.81 7.25
C SER A 269 -22.89 9.47 7.63
N THR A 270 -21.86 9.49 8.44
CA THR A 270 -21.37 8.30 9.12
C THR A 270 -22.26 8.05 10.34
N ARG A 271 -23.07 6.99 10.33
CA ARG A 271 -23.96 6.62 11.46
C ARG A 271 -23.23 6.44 12.79
N ASN A 272 -21.91 6.30 12.75
CA ASN A 272 -21.08 5.96 13.92
C ASN A 272 -20.24 7.15 14.43
N GLY A 273 -20.58 8.40 14.02
CA GLY A 273 -19.80 9.58 14.40
C GLY A 273 -18.47 9.72 13.67
N LEU A 274 -17.76 10.81 14.00
CA LEU A 274 -16.44 11.13 13.41
C LEU A 274 -15.32 10.26 14.00
N ILE A 275 -15.37 10.06 15.30
CA ILE A 275 -14.25 9.50 16.08
C ILE A 275 -14.26 7.97 16.07
N ASP A 276 -15.43 7.36 15.94
CA ASP A 276 -15.57 5.89 15.85
C ASP A 276 -15.35 5.37 14.42
N GLY A 277 -14.31 5.88 13.77
CA GLY A 277 -13.98 5.67 12.37
C GLY A 277 -13.66 4.22 11.95
N THR A 278 -13.79 3.24 12.87
CA THR A 278 -13.53 1.82 12.57
C THR A 278 -14.50 1.22 11.55
N LYS A 279 -15.67 1.84 11.37
CA LYS A 279 -16.73 1.39 10.43
C LYS A 279 -16.83 2.23 9.16
N CYS A 280 -15.90 3.17 8.95
CA CYS A 280 -15.86 4.00 7.74
C CYS A 280 -15.07 3.31 6.63
N GLN A 281 -15.52 3.51 5.38
CA GLN A 281 -14.72 3.15 4.21
C GLN A 281 -13.45 4.01 4.16
N SER A 282 -12.42 3.52 3.50
CA SER A 282 -11.15 4.23 3.44
C SER A 282 -11.27 5.60 2.75
N SER A 283 -12.09 5.70 1.70
CA SER A 283 -12.41 6.97 1.02
C SER A 283 -13.09 7.98 1.94
N GLU A 284 -13.97 7.53 2.84
CA GLU A 284 -14.65 8.38 3.81
C GLU A 284 -13.70 8.99 4.85
N ARG A 285 -12.56 8.34 5.10
CA ARG A 285 -11.62 8.79 6.14
C ARG A 285 -10.93 10.10 5.80
N LYS A 286 -10.59 10.32 4.53
CA LYS A 286 -10.08 11.62 4.06
C LYS A 286 -11.13 12.70 4.27
N GLY A 287 -12.37 12.45 3.87
CA GLY A 287 -13.48 13.35 4.09
C GLY A 287 -13.72 13.64 5.59
N ASN A 288 -13.62 12.61 6.44
CA ASN A 288 -13.73 12.78 7.89
C ASN A 288 -12.58 13.62 8.48
N LEU A 289 -11.37 13.50 7.95
CA LEU A 289 -10.26 14.36 8.36
C LEU A 289 -10.50 15.83 7.98
N PHE A 290 -11.06 16.07 6.80
CA PHE A 290 -11.49 17.41 6.38
C PHE A 290 -12.60 17.97 7.30
N ARG A 291 -13.60 17.14 7.65
CA ARG A 291 -14.64 17.52 8.63
C ARG A 291 -14.04 17.84 9.99
N LEU A 292 -13.05 17.06 10.45
CA LEU A 292 -12.34 17.34 11.70
C LEU A 292 -11.67 18.72 11.65
N LEU A 293 -11.04 19.08 10.54
CA LEU A 293 -10.43 20.41 10.36
C LEU A 293 -11.50 21.53 10.48
N ILE A 294 -12.65 21.37 9.84
CA ILE A 294 -13.76 22.35 9.94
C ILE A 294 -14.24 22.45 11.39
N ILE A 295 -14.45 21.33 12.07
CA ILE A 295 -14.88 21.30 13.47
C ILE A 295 -13.83 22.02 14.36
N ALA A 296 -12.57 21.74 14.15
CA ALA A 296 -11.46 22.36 14.87
C ALA A 296 -11.41 23.89 14.67
N CYS A 297 -11.85 24.41 13.54
CA CYS A 297 -11.94 25.84 13.27
C CYS A 297 -13.18 26.52 13.89
N ARG A 298 -14.15 25.77 14.45
CA ARG A 298 -15.33 26.30 15.10
C ARG A 298 -15.11 26.46 16.60
N THR A 299 -15.67 27.49 17.22
CA THR A 299 -15.45 27.82 18.64
C THR A 299 -15.67 26.62 19.58
N THR A 300 -16.82 25.94 19.45
CA THR A 300 -17.15 24.76 20.28
C THR A 300 -16.19 23.61 20.04
N GLY A 301 -15.93 23.26 18.78
CA GLY A 301 -15.04 22.17 18.42
C GLY A 301 -13.60 22.45 18.84
N ARG A 302 -13.13 23.69 18.63
CA ARG A 302 -11.81 24.15 19.10
C ARG A 302 -11.64 23.91 20.60
N LYS A 303 -12.58 24.44 21.41
CA LYS A 303 -12.50 24.31 22.86
C LYS A 303 -12.37 22.85 23.31
N ILE A 304 -13.24 21.97 22.80
CA ILE A 304 -13.23 20.56 23.21
C ILE A 304 -11.98 19.83 22.76
N LEU A 305 -11.54 20.06 21.50
CA LEU A 305 -10.34 19.43 20.99
C LEU A 305 -9.08 19.96 21.68
N GLN A 306 -9.01 21.27 21.90
CA GLN A 306 -7.88 21.90 22.56
C GLN A 306 -7.73 21.43 24.01
N ASP A 307 -8.84 21.38 24.76
CA ASP A 307 -8.88 20.88 26.13
C ASP A 307 -8.55 19.38 26.19
N GLY A 308 -9.20 18.56 25.34
CA GLY A 308 -9.01 17.13 25.30
C GLY A 308 -7.60 16.70 24.90
N LEU A 309 -6.99 17.40 23.96
CA LEU A 309 -5.60 17.18 23.52
C LEU A 309 -4.58 17.93 24.41
N ARG A 310 -5.03 18.71 25.40
CA ARG A 310 -4.21 19.51 26.31
C ARG A 310 -3.23 20.45 25.59
N LEU A 311 -3.71 21.16 24.57
CA LEU A 311 -2.90 22.04 23.74
C LEU A 311 -3.02 23.50 24.20
N ASN A 312 -1.89 24.19 24.30
CA ASN A 312 -1.91 25.65 24.39
C ASN A 312 -2.18 26.29 23.01
N ASP A 313 -2.33 27.62 22.95
CA ASP A 313 -2.74 28.31 21.72
C ASP A 313 -1.71 28.17 20.57
N ASP A 314 -0.42 28.13 20.86
CA ASP A 314 0.59 27.95 19.82
C ASP A 314 0.63 26.49 19.32
N GLN A 315 0.49 25.53 20.21
CA GLN A 315 0.33 24.12 19.86
C GLN A 315 -0.95 23.90 19.05
N TRP A 316 -2.04 24.62 19.38
CA TRP A 316 -3.27 24.60 18.61
C TRP A 316 -3.08 25.09 17.18
N LYS A 317 -2.39 26.22 16.98
CA LYS A 317 -2.05 26.71 15.63
C LYS A 317 -1.26 25.68 14.85
N GLN A 318 -0.29 25.01 15.48
CA GLN A 318 0.50 23.95 14.86
C GLN A 318 -0.37 22.72 14.54
N PHE A 319 -1.33 22.37 15.39
CA PHE A 319 -2.28 21.28 15.15
C PHE A 319 -3.16 21.56 13.92
N ILE A 320 -3.71 22.76 13.80
CA ILE A 320 -4.47 23.18 12.62
C ILE A 320 -3.59 23.18 11.36
N PHE A 321 -2.36 23.68 11.48
CA PHE A 321 -1.38 23.61 10.38
C PHE A 321 -1.11 22.16 9.96
N PHE A 322 -0.92 21.27 10.91
CA PHE A 322 -0.73 19.84 10.64
C PHE A 322 -1.92 19.23 9.84
N LEU A 323 -3.18 19.46 10.27
CA LEU A 323 -4.36 18.94 9.59
C LEU A 323 -4.42 19.44 8.13
N LYS A 324 -4.13 20.74 7.92
CA LYS A 324 -4.07 21.34 6.57
C LYS A 324 -2.98 20.68 5.71
N MET A 325 -1.79 20.50 6.27
CA MET A 325 -0.65 19.90 5.58
C MET A 325 -0.90 18.43 5.26
N TYR A 326 -1.55 17.68 6.15
CA TYR A 326 -1.89 16.30 5.90
C TYR A 326 -2.89 16.17 4.74
N LEU A 327 -3.94 17.00 4.70
CA LEU A 327 -4.90 17.03 3.61
C LEU A 327 -4.26 17.44 2.28
N ALA A 328 -3.36 18.42 2.31
CA ALA A 328 -2.59 18.80 1.12
C ALA A 328 -1.67 17.68 0.63
N MET A 329 -1.05 16.93 1.54
CA MET A 329 -0.27 15.74 1.20
C MET A 329 -1.13 14.66 0.55
N GLU A 330 -2.33 14.38 1.07
CA GLU A 330 -3.29 13.45 0.49
C GLU A 330 -3.71 13.88 -0.92
N GLU A 331 -3.99 15.16 -1.13
CA GLU A 331 -4.36 15.68 -2.45
C GLU A 331 -3.18 15.56 -3.41
N TRP A 332 -1.97 15.88 -2.96
CA TRP A 332 -0.77 15.73 -3.76
C TRP A 332 -0.55 14.29 -4.24
N PHE A 333 -0.82 13.26 -3.41
CA PHE A 333 -0.73 11.86 -3.83
C PHE A 333 -1.74 11.48 -4.92
N HIS A 334 -2.83 12.22 -5.05
CA HIS A 334 -3.85 11.99 -6.08
C HIS A 334 -3.62 12.77 -7.38
N ASP A 335 -2.76 13.78 -7.35
CA ASP A 335 -2.46 14.59 -8.53
C ASP A 335 -1.47 13.90 -9.48
N GLU A 336 -1.52 14.30 -10.76
CA GLU A 336 -0.43 14.01 -11.69
C GLU A 336 0.75 14.92 -11.36
N ASN A 337 1.85 14.32 -10.85
CA ASN A 337 2.97 15.09 -10.33
C ASN A 337 4.02 15.38 -11.39
N ASP A 338 4.42 16.63 -11.50
CA ASP A 338 5.66 16.99 -12.16
C ASP A 338 6.88 16.77 -11.23
N LYS A 339 8.07 16.71 -11.83
CA LYS A 339 9.33 16.46 -11.11
C LYS A 339 9.65 17.51 -10.04
N VAL A 340 9.20 18.75 -10.21
CA VAL A 340 9.46 19.84 -9.26
C VAL A 340 8.65 19.63 -7.98
N LYS A 341 7.40 19.24 -8.13
CA LYS A 341 6.53 18.92 -6.99
C LYS A 341 7.08 17.75 -6.17
N VAL A 342 7.64 16.73 -6.82
CA VAL A 342 8.25 15.57 -6.14
C VAL A 342 9.39 15.97 -5.22
N ASN A 343 10.30 16.83 -5.67
CA ASN A 343 11.44 17.25 -4.87
C ASN A 343 11.04 18.03 -3.61
N ASN A 344 9.93 18.77 -3.66
CA ASN A 344 9.41 19.56 -2.54
C ASN A 344 8.54 18.73 -1.58
N ALA A 345 8.06 17.58 -1.99
CA ALA A 345 7.19 16.73 -1.18
C ALA A 345 7.91 16.07 -0.01
N ARG A 346 9.17 15.65 -0.20
CA ARG A 346 9.93 14.92 0.82
C ARG A 346 10.03 15.64 2.17
N PRO A 347 10.47 16.90 2.27
CA PRO A 347 10.50 17.60 3.56
C PRO A 347 9.09 17.83 4.13
N THR A 348 8.09 18.05 3.28
CA THR A 348 6.69 18.20 3.69
C THR A 348 6.15 16.94 4.33
N ILE A 349 6.34 15.78 3.69
CA ILE A 349 5.90 14.48 4.22
C ILE A 349 6.62 14.19 5.53
N ALA A 350 7.93 14.42 5.62
CA ALA A 350 8.69 14.23 6.86
C ALA A 350 8.14 15.09 8.00
N THR A 351 7.80 16.35 7.71
CA THR A 351 7.19 17.28 8.68
C THR A 351 5.81 16.78 9.12
N VAL A 352 4.95 16.40 8.18
CA VAL A 352 3.61 15.85 8.46
C VAL A 352 3.69 14.63 9.36
N LEU A 353 4.56 13.66 9.04
CA LEU A 353 4.71 12.44 9.83
C LEU A 353 5.26 12.71 11.24
N THR A 354 6.14 13.71 11.38
CA THR A 354 6.65 14.14 12.69
C THR A 354 5.56 14.78 13.55
N LEU A 355 4.77 15.68 12.95
CA LEU A 355 3.65 16.34 13.65
C LEU A 355 2.52 15.32 13.97
N MET A 356 2.29 14.34 13.10
CA MET A 356 1.34 13.28 13.37
C MET A 356 1.69 12.51 14.65
N LYS A 357 2.94 12.11 14.83
CA LYS A 357 3.40 11.43 16.05
C LYS A 357 3.22 12.31 17.29
N LYS A 358 3.41 13.61 17.17
CA LYS A 358 3.25 14.56 18.25
C LYS A 358 1.80 14.71 18.72
N TYR A 359 0.87 14.86 17.78
CA TYR A 359 -0.53 15.18 18.10
C TYR A 359 -1.42 13.95 18.25
N PHE A 360 -1.01 12.83 17.70
CA PHE A 360 -1.75 11.57 17.75
C PHE A 360 -0.84 10.43 18.26
N PRO A 361 -0.37 10.51 19.51
CA PRO A 361 0.52 9.48 20.07
C PRO A 361 -0.17 8.13 20.10
N ARG A 362 0.58 7.07 19.82
CA ARG A 362 0.15 5.67 20.00
C ARG A 362 0.76 5.14 21.28
N ASN A 363 0.03 5.30 22.38
CA ASN A 363 0.41 4.87 23.73
C ASN A 363 -0.40 3.64 24.16
N GLY A 364 -0.15 3.14 25.35
CA GLY A 364 -0.91 2.04 25.97
C GLY A 364 -0.53 0.66 25.42
N GLU A 365 -1.50 -0.10 24.95
CA GLU A 365 -1.31 -1.48 24.45
C GLU A 365 -0.41 -1.58 23.19
N HIS A 366 -0.11 -0.45 22.56
CA HIS A 366 0.71 -0.38 21.35
C HIS A 366 2.18 -0.15 21.68
N THR A 367 2.87 -1.16 22.19
CA THR A 367 4.29 -1.12 22.59
C THR A 367 5.24 -0.67 21.47
N ASN A 368 4.83 -0.80 20.21
CA ASN A 368 5.65 -0.48 19.05
C ASN A 368 5.48 0.97 18.55
N GLY A 369 4.63 1.79 19.18
CA GLY A 369 4.38 3.15 18.76
C GLY A 369 4.01 3.24 17.26
N TYR A 370 4.76 4.04 16.51
CA TYR A 370 4.64 4.17 15.05
C TYR A 370 5.67 3.35 14.24
N ASN A 371 6.36 2.40 14.86
CA ASN A 371 7.19 1.44 14.13
C ASN A 371 6.33 0.48 13.30
N LEU A 372 5.72 1.00 12.26
CA LEU A 372 4.74 0.31 11.41
C LEU A 372 5.17 0.35 9.95
N PRO A 373 4.98 -0.75 9.19
CA PRO A 373 5.23 -0.75 7.76
C PRO A 373 4.51 0.38 7.01
N LYS A 374 3.32 0.78 7.44
CA LYS A 374 2.53 1.87 6.83
C LYS A 374 3.20 3.23 7.00
N MET A 375 3.83 3.50 8.15
CA MET A 375 4.58 4.72 8.39
C MET A 375 5.78 4.82 7.44
N HIS A 376 6.55 3.74 7.34
CA HIS A 376 7.65 3.64 6.40
C HIS A 376 7.18 3.72 4.94
N GLY A 377 6.04 3.08 4.61
CA GLY A 377 5.41 3.18 3.30
C GLY A 377 5.12 4.61 2.88
N ALA A 378 4.61 5.45 3.79
CA ALA A 378 4.35 6.86 3.51
C ALA A 378 5.63 7.62 3.13
N THR A 379 6.78 7.29 3.72
CA THR A 379 8.07 7.90 3.33
C THR A 379 8.55 7.45 1.95
N LYS A 380 8.08 6.29 1.46
CA LYS A 380 8.44 5.74 0.14
C LYS A 380 7.56 6.25 -1.00
N MET A 381 6.42 6.86 -0.72
CA MET A 381 5.55 7.44 -1.76
C MET A 381 6.20 8.60 -2.53
N GLN A 382 7.40 9.01 -2.13
CA GLN A 382 8.18 10.10 -2.71
C GLN A 382 9.21 9.63 -3.74
N THR A 383 9.43 8.34 -3.89
CA THR A 383 10.45 7.75 -4.76
C THR A 383 9.86 7.11 -6.01
#